data_d288f6759ca06a02764a325ac288b719
#
_entry.id   d288f6759ca06a02764a325ac288b719
#
_cell.length_a   1.000
_cell.length_b   1.000
_cell.length_c   1.000
_cell.angle_alpha   90.00
_cell.angle_beta   90.00
_cell.angle_gamma   90.00
#
_symmetry.space_group_name_H-M   'P 1'
#
loop_
_entity.id
_entity.type
_entity.pdbx_description
1 polymer ?
#
loop_
_entity_poly.entity_id
_entity_poly.type
_entity_poly.pdbx_seq_one_letter_code
_entity_poly.pdbx_strand_id
1 'polypeptide(L)'
;MGDSEKTVPSRFKRSQDHHEAYLSLIRWELDDELEMTEERLRNWSDKKLEAHGIALFGLNAKTDGWLFGQQIIRLRQGAGKNLGSHRFRQGDIVMLSRGSPLTEKPIEAIVSNRSRNSIRVVLPEAPQGLRKGTWRIDRGANRVAFDRMRDALNSIFEEDGSAPLRELLLGLVHAVSYTHLTLPTICSV
;
A
#
# COMPACT_ATOMS: atom_id res chain seq x y z
N MET A 1 28.67 0.62 13.88
CA MET A 1 27.23 0.42 13.72
C MET A 1 27.08 -0.96 13.13
N GLY A 2 26.62 -1.91 13.94
CA GLY A 2 26.58 -3.30 13.52
C GLY A 2 25.38 -3.54 12.63
N ASP A 3 25.62 -4.00 11.40
CA ASP A 3 24.63 -4.66 10.58
C ASP A 3 24.10 -5.85 11.37
N SER A 4 22.90 -5.71 11.92
CA SER A 4 22.19 -6.82 12.50
C SER A 4 21.76 -7.70 11.34
N GLU A 5 22.55 -8.73 11.05
CA GLU A 5 22.27 -9.74 10.04
C GLU A 5 20.87 -10.30 10.30
N LYS A 6 19.91 -9.98 9.41
CA LYS A 6 18.52 -10.41 9.47
C LYS A 6 18.50 -11.95 9.25
N THR A 7 18.58 -12.71 10.32
CA THR A 7 18.58 -14.17 10.25
C THR A 7 17.17 -14.69 10.08
N VAL A 8 16.88 -15.29 8.93
CA VAL A 8 15.62 -16.00 8.69
C VAL A 8 15.69 -17.36 9.41
N PRO A 9 14.71 -17.70 10.26
CA PRO A 9 14.70 -19.00 10.93
C PRO A 9 14.67 -20.15 9.93
N SER A 10 15.61 -21.06 10.05
CA SER A 10 15.76 -22.20 9.13
C SER A 10 14.78 -23.35 9.36
N ARG A 11 14.02 -23.34 10.47
CA ARG A 11 13.13 -24.44 10.83
C ARG A 11 12.02 -24.01 11.78
N PHE A 12 10.78 -24.27 11.39
CA PHE A 12 9.62 -24.06 12.25
C PHE A 12 9.29 -25.34 13.00
N LYS A 13 9.51 -25.38 14.31
CA LYS A 13 9.18 -26.54 15.14
C LYS A 13 7.79 -26.47 15.76
N ARG A 14 7.24 -25.25 15.94
CA ARG A 14 5.96 -24.98 16.59
C ARG A 14 5.19 -23.89 15.82
N SER A 15 3.88 -23.86 16.00
CA SER A 15 3.04 -22.82 15.42
C SER A 15 3.46 -21.41 15.84
N GLN A 16 3.88 -21.25 17.09
CA GLN A 16 4.39 -19.97 17.59
C GLN A 16 5.66 -19.54 16.87
N ASP A 17 6.62 -20.45 16.69
CA ASP A 17 7.87 -20.14 15.98
C ASP A 17 7.58 -19.69 14.55
N HIS A 18 6.60 -20.31 13.88
CA HIS A 18 6.16 -19.92 12.54
C HIS A 18 5.53 -18.52 12.55
N HIS A 19 4.61 -18.27 13.48
CA HIS A 19 3.94 -16.98 13.61
C HIS A 19 4.95 -15.84 13.85
N GLU A 20 5.84 -15.99 14.83
CA GLU A 20 6.86 -15.01 15.16
C GLU A 20 7.84 -14.78 14.02
N ALA A 21 8.22 -15.84 13.31
CA ALA A 21 9.11 -15.73 12.15
C ALA A 21 8.46 -14.92 11.02
N TYR A 22 7.21 -15.20 10.66
CA TYR A 22 6.53 -14.47 9.60
C TYR A 22 6.19 -13.03 10.00
N LEU A 23 5.84 -12.76 11.27
CA LEU A 23 5.71 -11.39 11.77
C LEU A 23 7.01 -10.62 11.63
N SER A 24 8.13 -11.24 11.92
CA SER A 24 9.45 -10.62 11.77
C SER A 24 9.78 -10.33 10.30
N LEU A 25 9.49 -11.27 9.40
CA LEU A 25 9.68 -11.09 7.96
C LEU A 25 8.81 -9.94 7.40
N ILE A 26 7.53 -9.89 7.77
CA ILE A 26 6.62 -8.80 7.36
C ILE A 26 7.15 -7.45 7.85
N ARG A 27 7.66 -7.39 9.08
CA ARG A 27 8.24 -6.16 9.64
C ARG A 27 9.50 -5.73 8.88
N TRP A 28 10.42 -6.65 8.64
CA TRP A 28 11.65 -6.35 7.91
C TRP A 28 11.39 -5.86 6.49
N GLU A 29 10.45 -6.49 5.78
CA GLU A 29 10.06 -6.07 4.44
C GLU A 29 9.46 -4.67 4.43
N LEU A 30 8.61 -4.35 5.42
CA LEU A 30 8.07 -2.99 5.57
C LEU A 30 9.18 -1.98 5.88
N ASP A 31 10.09 -2.30 6.79
CA ASP A 31 11.20 -1.41 7.15
C ASP A 31 12.10 -1.14 5.94
N ASP A 32 12.41 -2.16 5.14
CA ASP A 32 13.18 -2.02 3.90
C ASP A 32 12.45 -1.15 2.86
N GLU A 33 11.12 -1.32 2.68
CA GLU A 33 10.33 -0.48 1.75
C GLU A 33 10.30 0.98 2.21
N LEU A 34 10.18 1.21 3.51
CA LEU A 34 10.21 2.56 4.09
C LEU A 34 11.58 3.21 3.89
N GLU A 35 12.65 2.52 4.21
CA GLU A 35 14.04 2.99 4.04
C GLU A 35 14.35 3.32 2.58
N MET A 36 14.00 2.43 1.65
CA MET A 36 14.16 2.65 0.22
C MET A 36 13.37 3.87 -0.28
N THR A 37 12.16 4.06 0.25
CA THR A 37 11.31 5.21 -0.12
C THR A 37 11.94 6.51 0.39
N GLU A 38 12.40 6.53 1.63
CA GLU A 38 13.06 7.67 2.24
C GLU A 38 14.39 8.01 1.54
N GLU A 39 15.19 7.00 1.23
CA GLU A 39 16.44 7.16 0.49
C GLU A 39 16.22 7.80 -0.89
N ARG A 40 15.20 7.35 -1.64
CA ARG A 40 14.83 7.96 -2.92
C ARG A 40 14.45 9.43 -2.76
N LEU A 41 13.61 9.74 -1.77
CA LEU A 41 13.18 11.12 -1.50
C LEU A 41 14.33 12.03 -1.06
N ARG A 42 15.34 11.48 -0.39
CA ARG A 42 16.53 12.22 0.09
C ARG A 42 17.56 12.43 -1.02
N ASN A 43 17.82 11.41 -1.82
CA ASN A 43 18.97 11.37 -2.71
C ASN A 43 18.65 11.63 -4.18
N TRP A 44 17.36 11.55 -4.59
CA TRP A 44 16.97 11.77 -5.97
C TRP A 44 16.45 13.19 -6.19
N SER A 45 16.89 13.81 -7.30
CA SER A 45 16.32 15.09 -7.72
C SER A 45 14.86 14.93 -8.15
N ASP A 46 14.09 16.01 -8.05
CA ASP A 46 12.68 16.04 -8.49
C ASP A 46 12.52 15.56 -9.94
N LYS A 47 13.43 15.96 -10.84
CA LYS A 47 13.45 15.48 -12.23
C LYS A 47 13.64 13.97 -12.33
N LYS A 48 14.48 13.38 -11.48
CA LYS A 48 14.70 11.93 -11.46
C LYS A 48 13.47 11.19 -10.94
N LEU A 49 12.85 11.69 -9.88
CA LEU A 49 11.61 11.12 -9.31
C LEU A 49 10.46 11.16 -10.35
N GLU A 50 10.31 12.28 -11.05
CA GLU A 50 9.30 12.44 -12.10
C GLU A 50 9.59 11.54 -13.31
N ALA A 51 10.84 11.48 -13.77
CA ALA A 51 11.24 10.60 -14.88
C ALA A 51 10.98 9.11 -14.59
N HIS A 52 11.11 8.68 -13.34
CA HIS A 52 10.75 7.33 -12.90
C HIS A 52 9.23 7.16 -12.69
N GLY A 53 8.45 8.23 -12.78
CA GLY A 53 6.99 8.23 -12.64
C GLY A 53 6.50 7.92 -11.23
N ILE A 54 7.33 8.15 -10.21
CA ILE A 54 7.04 7.93 -8.78
C ILE A 54 6.71 9.22 -8.03
N ALA A 55 6.85 10.37 -8.67
CA ALA A 55 6.40 11.66 -8.16
C ALA A 55 5.81 12.52 -9.28
N LEU A 56 4.92 13.44 -8.93
CA LEU A 56 4.42 14.51 -9.81
C LEU A 56 4.43 15.81 -9.03
N PHE A 57 4.79 16.89 -9.73
CA PHE A 57 5.02 18.22 -9.15
C PHE A 57 4.13 19.29 -9.78
N GLY A 58 3.99 20.41 -9.09
CA GLY A 58 3.31 21.58 -9.62
C GLY A 58 1.81 21.36 -9.84
N LEU A 59 1.17 20.55 -9.01
CA LEU A 59 -0.23 20.19 -9.15
C LEU A 59 -1.13 21.19 -8.45
N ASN A 60 -2.16 21.63 -9.15
CA ASN A 60 -3.27 22.39 -8.57
C ASN A 60 -4.30 21.40 -8.00
N ALA A 61 -4.71 21.64 -6.76
CA ALA A 61 -5.64 20.78 -6.05
C ALA A 61 -7.03 21.44 -5.93
N LYS A 62 -8.08 20.64 -6.14
CA LYS A 62 -9.48 21.05 -5.96
C LYS A 62 -10.29 19.89 -5.40
N THR A 63 -11.22 20.19 -4.49
CA THR A 63 -12.23 19.21 -4.04
C THR A 63 -13.10 18.76 -5.22
N ASP A 64 -13.36 17.47 -5.33
CA ASP A 64 -14.09 16.84 -6.46
C ASP A 64 -15.19 15.87 -5.98
N GLY A 65 -15.70 16.07 -4.75
CA GLY A 65 -16.77 15.30 -4.17
C GLY A 65 -16.34 14.47 -2.96
N TRP A 66 -17.15 13.45 -2.65
CA TRP A 66 -17.00 12.57 -1.50
C TRP A 66 -17.12 11.12 -1.93
N LEU A 67 -16.43 10.24 -1.24
CA LEU A 67 -16.48 8.80 -1.44
C LEU A 67 -16.45 8.12 -0.06
N PHE A 68 -17.51 7.43 0.34
CA PHE A 68 -17.64 6.72 1.61
C PHE A 68 -17.25 7.57 2.84
N GLY A 69 -17.71 8.84 2.89
CA GLY A 69 -17.39 9.76 3.99
C GLY A 69 -16.00 10.40 3.92
N GLN A 70 -15.21 10.07 2.92
CA GLN A 70 -13.89 10.65 2.66
C GLN A 70 -13.94 11.66 1.52
N GLN A 71 -13.04 12.63 1.53
CA GLN A 71 -13.02 13.68 0.53
C GLN A 71 -12.19 13.29 -0.68
N ILE A 72 -12.74 13.54 -1.88
CA ILE A 72 -12.02 13.38 -3.14
C ILE A 72 -11.34 14.69 -3.49
N ILE A 73 -10.03 14.64 -3.72
CA ILE A 73 -9.23 15.76 -4.22
C ILE A 73 -8.78 15.43 -5.63
N ARG A 74 -9.06 16.33 -6.55
CA ARG A 74 -8.55 16.26 -7.91
C ARG A 74 -7.31 17.11 -8.05
N LEU A 75 -6.24 16.49 -8.55
CA LEU A 75 -4.94 17.09 -8.79
C LEU A 75 -4.71 17.19 -10.29
N ARG A 76 -4.30 18.39 -10.78
CA ARG A 76 -4.02 18.68 -12.19
C ARG A 76 -2.79 19.54 -12.32
N GLN A 77 -2.05 19.37 -13.41
CA GLN A 77 -1.07 20.39 -13.81
C GLN A 77 -1.77 21.64 -14.34
N GLY A 78 -1.12 22.79 -14.19
CA GLY A 78 -1.65 24.07 -14.64
C GLY A 78 -1.96 24.09 -16.14
N ALA A 79 -2.89 24.99 -16.56
CA ALA A 79 -3.29 25.21 -17.95
C ALA A 79 -3.80 23.96 -18.71
N GLY A 80 -4.36 22.98 -18.00
CA GLY A 80 -4.92 21.78 -18.64
C GLY A 80 -3.87 20.85 -19.28
N LYS A 81 -2.60 21.03 -18.96
CA LYS A 81 -1.50 20.18 -19.43
C LYS A 81 -1.75 18.73 -19.03
N ASN A 82 -1.29 17.81 -19.88
CA ASN A 82 -1.28 16.41 -19.52
C ASN A 82 -0.31 16.19 -18.36
N LEU A 83 -0.68 15.30 -17.47
CA LEU A 83 0.26 14.74 -16.51
C LEU A 83 1.35 14.01 -17.28
N GLY A 84 2.59 14.19 -16.90
CA GLY A 84 3.71 13.44 -17.47
C GLY A 84 3.52 11.92 -17.36
N SER A 85 4.43 11.16 -17.93
CA SER A 85 4.44 9.71 -17.73
C SER A 85 4.61 9.40 -16.25
N HIS A 86 3.67 8.66 -15.68
CA HIS A 86 3.70 8.26 -14.27
C HIS A 86 3.21 6.84 -14.05
N ARG A 87 3.61 6.23 -12.93
CA ARG A 87 3.29 4.86 -12.58
C ARG A 87 2.18 4.71 -11.55
N PHE A 88 1.53 5.82 -11.15
CA PHE A 88 0.42 5.78 -10.20
C PHE A 88 -0.75 5.00 -10.76
N ARG A 89 -1.30 4.10 -9.95
CA ARG A 89 -2.47 3.27 -10.26
C ARG A 89 -3.55 3.49 -9.22
N GLN A 90 -4.77 3.14 -9.56
CA GLN A 90 -5.87 3.11 -8.59
C GLN A 90 -5.52 2.15 -7.44
N GLY A 91 -5.72 2.60 -6.21
CA GLY A 91 -5.36 1.88 -4.99
C GLY A 91 -3.96 2.19 -4.46
N ASP A 92 -3.09 2.86 -5.24
CA ASP A 92 -1.77 3.25 -4.74
C ASP A 92 -1.90 4.26 -3.60
N ILE A 93 -1.04 4.08 -2.59
CA ILE A 93 -0.87 5.06 -1.51
C ILE A 93 0.11 6.13 -1.97
N VAL A 94 -0.26 7.37 -1.78
CA VAL A 94 0.53 8.55 -2.14
C VAL A 94 0.67 9.49 -0.96
N MET A 95 1.78 10.18 -0.91
CA MET A 95 2.07 11.26 0.02
C MET A 95 1.83 12.59 -0.67
N LEU A 96 0.86 13.35 -0.18
CA LEU A 96 0.53 14.68 -0.68
C LEU A 96 1.24 15.73 0.20
N SER A 97 2.08 16.57 -0.37
CA SER A 97 2.80 17.64 0.32
C SER A 97 2.94 18.87 -0.57
N ARG A 98 3.39 19.99 0.00
CA ARG A 98 3.69 21.21 -0.75
C ARG A 98 5.17 21.32 -1.05
N GLY A 99 5.99 20.96 -0.10
CA GLY A 99 7.44 20.86 -0.19
C GLY A 99 7.92 19.41 -0.17
N SER A 100 9.08 19.19 0.43
CA SER A 100 9.61 17.83 0.57
C SER A 100 8.81 17.04 1.61
N PRO A 101 8.34 15.83 1.30
CA PRO A 101 7.65 14.99 2.27
C PRO A 101 8.53 14.52 3.43
N LEU A 102 9.85 14.76 3.37
CA LEU A 102 10.79 14.50 4.45
C LEU A 102 10.85 15.62 5.48
N THR A 103 10.57 16.87 5.08
CA THR A 103 10.64 18.05 5.94
C THR A 103 9.28 18.53 6.41
N GLU A 104 8.25 18.21 5.67
CA GLU A 104 6.85 18.51 6.00
C GLU A 104 6.15 17.20 6.37
N LYS A 105 5.15 17.29 7.25
CA LYS A 105 4.27 16.13 7.50
C LYS A 105 3.39 15.91 6.27
N PRO A 106 3.67 14.90 5.43
CA PRO A 106 2.84 14.66 4.25
C PRO A 106 1.46 14.14 4.67
N ILE A 107 0.49 14.36 3.80
CA ILE A 107 -0.86 13.82 3.97
C ILE A 107 -0.92 12.54 3.14
N GLU A 108 -1.18 11.45 3.81
CA GLU A 108 -1.38 10.16 3.17
C GLU A 108 -2.75 10.13 2.47
N ALA A 109 -2.78 9.68 1.23
CA ALA A 109 -3.99 9.60 0.42
C ALA A 109 -3.94 8.37 -0.49
N ILE A 110 -5.11 7.93 -0.94
CA ILE A 110 -5.23 6.78 -1.84
C ILE A 110 -5.68 7.26 -3.22
N VAL A 111 -5.03 6.81 -4.27
CA VAL A 111 -5.44 7.10 -5.65
C VAL A 111 -6.76 6.41 -5.94
N SER A 112 -7.82 7.18 -6.13
CA SER A 112 -9.15 6.64 -6.47
C SER A 112 -9.37 6.50 -7.97
N ASN A 113 -8.79 7.42 -8.75
CA ASN A 113 -8.91 7.41 -10.20
C ASN A 113 -7.76 8.19 -10.86
N ARG A 114 -7.46 7.87 -12.11
CA ARG A 114 -6.50 8.60 -12.92
C ARG A 114 -7.03 8.83 -14.32
N SER A 115 -6.67 9.95 -14.90
CA SER A 115 -6.91 10.28 -16.31
C SER A 115 -5.64 10.88 -16.91
N ARG A 116 -5.65 11.16 -18.20
CA ARG A 116 -4.49 11.76 -18.91
C ARG A 116 -4.04 13.09 -18.30
N ASN A 117 -4.96 13.85 -17.70
CA ASN A 117 -4.70 15.22 -17.22
C ASN A 117 -5.00 15.42 -15.73
N SER A 118 -5.38 14.38 -15.01
CA SER A 118 -5.68 14.48 -13.57
C SER A 118 -5.51 13.18 -12.83
N ILE A 119 -5.15 13.29 -11.56
CA ILE A 119 -5.25 12.21 -10.57
C ILE A 119 -6.26 12.63 -9.52
N ARG A 120 -7.13 11.71 -9.11
CA ARG A 120 -8.02 11.85 -7.97
C ARG A 120 -7.49 11.02 -6.82
N VAL A 121 -7.38 11.64 -5.68
CA VAL A 121 -6.99 10.97 -4.44
C VAL A 121 -8.09 11.14 -3.40
N VAL A 122 -8.19 10.18 -2.51
CA VAL A 122 -9.14 10.16 -1.39
C VAL A 122 -8.37 10.28 -0.11
N LEU A 123 -8.85 11.13 0.79
CA LEU A 123 -8.29 11.36 2.12
C LEU A 123 -9.42 11.72 3.09
N PRO A 124 -9.21 11.52 4.41
CA PRO A 124 -10.26 11.75 5.40
C PRO A 124 -10.80 13.18 5.38
N GLU A 125 -9.93 14.18 5.27
CA GLU A 125 -10.29 15.59 5.30
C GLU A 125 -9.36 16.41 4.39
N ALA A 126 -9.94 17.37 3.64
CA ALA A 126 -9.14 18.24 2.81
C ALA A 126 -8.26 19.17 3.64
N PRO A 127 -6.99 19.30 3.29
CA PRO A 127 -6.08 20.19 4.00
C PRO A 127 -6.50 21.65 3.86
N GLN A 128 -6.26 22.40 4.91
CA GLN A 128 -6.51 23.86 4.91
C GLN A 128 -5.73 24.53 3.77
N GLY A 129 -6.38 25.48 3.13
CA GLY A 129 -5.77 26.21 2.02
C GLY A 129 -5.46 25.33 0.79
N LEU A 130 -6.23 24.26 0.55
CA LEU A 130 -6.05 23.31 -0.55
C LEU A 130 -5.76 24.00 -1.91
N ARG A 131 -6.44 25.11 -2.20
CA ARG A 131 -6.30 25.85 -3.46
C ARG A 131 -5.14 26.85 -3.50
N LYS A 132 -4.43 27.04 -2.38
CA LYS A 132 -3.29 27.95 -2.30
C LYS A 132 -2.01 27.22 -2.67
N GLY A 133 -1.25 27.76 -3.62
CA GLY A 133 0.01 27.17 -4.07
C GLY A 133 -0.16 25.86 -4.85
N THR A 134 0.94 25.20 -5.06
CA THR A 134 1.01 23.93 -5.80
C THR A 134 1.31 22.77 -4.83
N TRP A 135 0.91 21.59 -5.26
CA TRP A 135 1.10 20.35 -4.54
C TRP A 135 2.03 19.43 -5.31
N ARG A 136 2.66 18.54 -4.58
CA ARG A 136 3.34 17.36 -5.12
C ARG A 136 2.71 16.11 -4.57
N ILE A 137 2.79 15.04 -5.32
CA ILE A 137 2.48 13.69 -4.84
C ILE A 137 3.68 12.81 -5.07
N ASP A 138 4.01 12.02 -4.08
CA ASP A 138 5.06 11.03 -4.11
C ASP A 138 4.45 9.66 -3.81
N ARG A 139 5.02 8.62 -4.37
CA ARG A 139 4.59 7.25 -4.06
C ARG A 139 4.98 6.92 -2.62
N GLY A 140 4.00 6.59 -1.80
CA GLY A 140 4.20 6.13 -0.43
C GLY A 140 4.46 4.62 -0.36
N ALA A 141 5.00 4.17 0.77
CA ALA A 141 5.05 2.74 1.09
C ALA A 141 3.64 2.21 1.34
N ASN A 142 3.36 1.00 0.89
CA ASN A 142 2.03 0.40 1.03
C ASN A 142 1.81 -0.23 2.40
N ARG A 143 1.83 0.59 3.47
CA ARG A 143 1.63 0.13 4.85
C ARG A 143 0.36 -0.70 5.03
N VAL A 144 -0.73 -0.34 4.34
CA VAL A 144 -2.01 -1.05 4.42
C VAL A 144 -1.88 -2.51 4.00
N ALA A 145 -1.04 -2.82 3.00
CA ALA A 145 -0.79 -4.20 2.60
C ALA A 145 -0.10 -4.99 3.73
N PHE A 146 0.90 -4.38 4.37
CA PHE A 146 1.62 -5.01 5.49
C PHE A 146 0.74 -5.17 6.72
N ASP A 147 -0.10 -4.19 7.03
CA ASP A 147 -1.09 -4.30 8.11
C ASP A 147 -2.06 -5.46 7.86
N ARG A 148 -2.58 -5.59 6.64
CA ARG A 148 -3.45 -6.71 6.26
C ARG A 148 -2.74 -8.06 6.32
N MET A 149 -1.47 -8.15 5.91
CA MET A 149 -0.67 -9.38 6.04
C MET A 149 -0.50 -9.76 7.51
N ARG A 150 -0.17 -8.79 8.37
CA ARG A 150 -0.05 -8.98 9.81
C ARG A 150 -1.38 -9.44 10.43
N ASP A 151 -2.48 -8.76 10.10
CA ASP A 151 -3.79 -9.07 10.64
C ASP A 151 -4.28 -10.46 10.17
N ALA A 152 -4.04 -10.80 8.90
CA ALA A 152 -4.33 -12.14 8.38
C ALA A 152 -3.49 -13.21 9.09
N LEU A 153 -2.20 -12.95 9.31
CA LEU A 153 -1.33 -13.89 10.04
C LEU A 153 -1.80 -14.06 11.48
N ASN A 154 -2.13 -12.95 12.17
CA ASN A 154 -2.65 -13.01 13.54
C ASN A 154 -3.95 -13.82 13.60
N SER A 155 -4.90 -13.57 12.69
CA SER A 155 -6.20 -14.28 12.69
C SER A 155 -6.09 -15.79 12.49
N ILE A 156 -5.04 -16.28 11.84
CA ILE A 156 -4.80 -17.72 11.68
C ILE A 156 -4.33 -18.36 13.00
N PHE A 157 -3.58 -17.60 13.82
CA PHE A 157 -2.94 -18.10 15.03
C PHE A 157 -3.66 -17.69 16.32
N GLU A 158 -4.75 -16.91 16.26
CA GLU A 158 -5.62 -16.65 17.39
C GLU A 158 -6.36 -17.94 17.85
N GLU A 159 -6.79 -17.98 19.11
CA GLU A 159 -7.47 -19.15 19.70
C GLU A 159 -8.73 -19.54 18.91
N ASP A 160 -9.49 -18.55 18.43
CA ASP A 160 -10.69 -18.74 17.59
C ASP A 160 -10.37 -18.83 16.10
N GLY A 161 -9.08 -18.83 15.74
CA GLY A 161 -8.63 -18.87 14.36
C GLY A 161 -8.91 -20.21 13.66
N SER A 162 -8.74 -20.24 12.34
CA SER A 162 -8.97 -21.43 11.53
C SER A 162 -7.92 -22.53 11.82
N ALA A 163 -8.20 -23.39 12.78
CA ALA A 163 -7.32 -24.54 13.11
C ALA A 163 -7.00 -25.40 11.86
N PRO A 164 -7.96 -25.75 10.97
CA PRO A 164 -7.66 -26.53 9.78
C PRO A 164 -6.67 -25.83 8.83
N LEU A 165 -6.79 -24.52 8.66
CA LEU A 165 -5.86 -23.73 7.81
C LEU A 165 -4.48 -23.67 8.44
N ARG A 166 -4.38 -23.47 9.76
CA ARG A 166 -3.13 -23.47 10.50
C ARG A 166 -2.41 -24.80 10.39
N GLU A 167 -3.12 -25.91 10.58
CA GLU A 167 -2.56 -27.28 10.49
C GLU A 167 -2.05 -27.56 9.07
N LEU A 168 -2.79 -27.10 8.04
CA LEU A 168 -2.38 -27.20 6.65
C LEU A 168 -1.11 -26.41 6.37
N LEU A 169 -1.02 -25.15 6.82
CA LEU A 169 0.14 -24.30 6.64
C LEU A 169 1.39 -24.83 7.34
N LEU A 170 1.20 -25.47 8.50
CA LEU A 170 2.29 -26.10 9.25
C LEU A 170 2.69 -27.48 8.70
N GLY A 171 2.00 -27.99 7.67
CA GLY A 171 2.24 -29.30 7.10
C GLY A 171 1.86 -30.47 8.03
N LEU A 172 1.00 -30.21 9.00
CA LEU A 172 0.51 -31.23 9.95
C LEU A 172 -0.58 -32.12 9.35
N VAL A 173 -1.27 -31.60 8.34
CA VAL A 173 -2.29 -32.32 7.54
C VAL A 173 -1.99 -32.14 6.06
N HIS A 174 -2.35 -33.15 5.26
CA HIS A 174 -2.23 -33.04 3.82
C HIS A 174 -3.45 -32.33 3.22
N ALA A 175 -3.20 -31.45 2.25
CA ALA A 175 -4.29 -30.85 1.45
C ALA A 175 -5.01 -31.97 0.68
N VAL A 176 -6.30 -32.10 0.90
CA VAL A 176 -7.14 -33.00 0.12
C VAL A 176 -7.64 -32.26 -1.11
N SER A 177 -7.15 -32.67 -2.29
CA SER A 177 -7.68 -32.16 -3.54
C SER A 177 -8.99 -32.88 -3.85
N TYR A 178 -10.11 -32.17 -3.76
CA TYR A 178 -11.39 -32.65 -4.27
C TYR A 178 -11.41 -32.45 -5.80
N THR A 179 -11.15 -33.50 -6.56
CA THR A 179 -11.18 -33.47 -8.03
C THR A 179 -12.58 -33.51 -8.60
N HIS A 180 -13.61 -33.69 -7.78
CA HIS A 180 -15.01 -33.72 -8.21
C HIS A 180 -15.89 -32.90 -7.26
N LEU A 181 -16.14 -31.65 -7.60
CA LEU A 181 -17.35 -30.95 -7.20
C LEU A 181 -18.47 -31.42 -8.14
N THR A 182 -19.20 -32.46 -7.76
CA THR A 182 -20.48 -32.77 -8.39
C THR A 182 -21.44 -31.62 -8.03
N LEU A 183 -21.66 -30.72 -8.95
CA LEU A 183 -22.77 -29.78 -8.87
C LEU A 183 -24.08 -30.61 -8.82
N PRO A 184 -25.00 -30.35 -7.89
CA PRO A 184 -26.28 -31.00 -7.92
C PRO A 184 -26.96 -30.64 -9.24
N THR A 185 -27.21 -31.66 -10.09
CA THR A 185 -28.00 -31.51 -11.30
C THR A 185 -29.41 -31.28 -10.85
N ILE A 186 -29.93 -30.06 -10.98
CA ILE A 186 -31.34 -29.78 -10.82
C ILE A 186 -32.03 -30.38 -12.05
N CYS A 187 -32.56 -31.58 -11.93
CA CYS A 187 -33.51 -32.09 -12.86
C CYS A 187 -34.82 -31.33 -12.66
N SER A 188 -35.10 -30.39 -13.54
CA SER A 188 -36.47 -29.85 -13.69
C SER A 188 -37.35 -30.93 -14.37
N VAL A 189 -38.40 -31.34 -13.69
CA VAL A 189 -39.53 -32.07 -14.27
C VAL A 189 -40.55 -31.02 -14.70
#